data_8023d725027ec7ea18c3b87e234a77f9
#
_entry.id   8023d725027ec7ea18c3b87e234a77f9
#
_cell.length_a   1.000
_cell.length_b   1.000
_cell.length_c   1.000
_cell.angle_alpha   90.00
_cell.angle_beta   90.00
_cell.angle_gamma   90.00
#
_symmetry.space_group_name_H-M   'P 1'
#
loop_
_entity.id
_entity.type
_entity.pdbx_description
1 polymer ?
#
loop_
_entity_poly.entity_id
_entity_poly.type
_entity_poly.pdbx_seq_one_letter_code
_entity_poly.pdbx_strand_id
1 'polypeptide(L)'
;MCRELGNGRSGTVYLAYHVELEEYRAVKVVPKSLADYDTFRKEALFLKTLRHPGIPIVYDVEEDTGYSYLIEEYLEGESLYALVKRLGSLSVKTAVDLGIQICRIIQFMNSAENPILYLDLQPKNLLVCNG
;
A
#
# COMPACT_ATOMS: atom_id res chain seq x y z
N MET A 1 17.78 -3.30 -3.76
CA MET A 1 16.54 -2.75 -4.31
C MET A 1 16.66 -2.60 -5.81
N CYS A 2 15.61 -2.85 -6.55
CA CYS A 2 15.66 -2.90 -8.01
C CYS A 2 15.28 -1.57 -8.67
N ARG A 3 14.14 -0.99 -8.30
CA ARG A 3 13.67 0.26 -8.89
C ARG A 3 12.62 0.94 -8.00
N GLU A 4 12.42 2.22 -8.21
CA GLU A 4 11.37 2.99 -7.56
C GLU A 4 10.02 2.67 -8.19
N LEU A 5 9.02 2.35 -7.36
CA LEU A 5 7.65 2.09 -7.80
C LEU A 5 6.75 3.31 -7.63
N GLY A 6 7.02 4.14 -6.64
CA GLY A 6 6.22 5.32 -6.39
C GLY A 6 6.84 6.22 -5.35
N ASN A 7 6.41 7.47 -5.33
CA ASN A 7 6.89 8.48 -4.40
C ASN A 7 5.72 9.38 -3.99
N GLY A 8 5.63 9.71 -2.74
CA GLY A 8 4.58 10.55 -2.20
C GLY A 8 4.98 11.22 -0.90
N ARG A 9 4.02 11.90 -0.26
CA ARG A 9 4.24 12.59 1.00
C ARG A 9 4.70 11.68 2.12
N SER A 10 4.21 10.43 2.11
CA SER A 10 4.47 9.47 3.19
C SER A 10 5.72 8.64 2.96
N GLY A 11 6.45 8.86 1.87
CA GLY A 11 7.69 8.15 1.59
C GLY A 11 7.77 7.63 0.16
N THR A 12 8.76 6.80 -0.09
CA THR A 12 9.03 6.23 -1.42
C THR A 12 8.92 4.72 -1.35
N VAL A 13 8.32 4.12 -2.37
CA VAL A 13 8.17 2.66 -2.48
C VAL A 13 9.11 2.14 -3.55
N TYR A 14 9.87 1.12 -3.21
CA TYR A 14 10.83 0.47 -4.13
C TYR A 14 10.45 -0.97 -4.37
N LEU A 15 10.73 -1.46 -5.57
CA LEU A 15 10.74 -2.89 -5.85
C LEU A 15 12.05 -3.47 -5.33
N ALA A 16 11.96 -4.50 -4.51
CA ALA A 16 13.12 -5.21 -3.97
C ALA A 16 12.98 -6.71 -4.23
N TYR A 17 14.12 -7.40 -4.25
CA TYR A 17 14.15 -8.84 -4.46
C TYR A 17 14.69 -9.54 -3.22
N HIS A 18 13.90 -10.48 -2.70
CA HIS A 18 14.31 -11.29 -1.57
C HIS A 18 15.08 -12.51 -2.11
N VAL A 19 16.40 -12.48 -1.95
CA VAL A 19 17.30 -13.44 -2.58
C VAL A 19 17.03 -14.88 -2.11
N GLU A 20 16.86 -15.07 -0.81
CA GLU A 20 16.68 -16.42 -0.24
C GLU A 20 15.34 -17.04 -0.61
N LEU A 21 14.28 -16.23 -0.66
CA LEU A 21 12.94 -16.72 -1.02
C LEU A 21 12.63 -16.61 -2.50
N GLU A 22 13.55 -16.00 -3.25
CA GLU A 22 13.40 -15.81 -4.71
C GLU A 22 12.08 -15.13 -5.08
N GLU A 23 11.74 -14.08 -4.33
CA GLU A 23 10.48 -13.34 -4.53
C GLU A 23 10.70 -11.84 -4.52
N TYR A 24 9.86 -11.14 -5.25
CA TYR A 24 9.83 -9.68 -5.19
C TYR A 24 9.01 -9.20 -4.00
N ARG A 25 9.41 -8.05 -3.47
CA ARG A 25 8.73 -7.35 -2.38
C ARG A 25 8.62 -5.88 -2.71
N ALA A 26 7.62 -5.22 -2.16
CA ALA A 26 7.55 -3.77 -2.15
C ALA A 26 8.12 -3.28 -0.82
N VAL A 27 9.03 -2.32 -0.86
CA VAL A 27 9.64 -1.74 0.34
C VAL A 27 9.30 -0.27 0.40
N LYS A 28 8.52 0.12 1.38
CA LYS A 28 8.20 1.52 1.62
C LYS A 28 9.25 2.10 2.56
N VAL A 29 9.91 3.17 2.11
CA VAL A 29 10.97 3.86 2.85
C VAL A 29 10.43 5.18 3.34
N VAL A 30 10.40 5.37 4.65
CA VAL A 30 9.86 6.59 5.27
C VAL A 30 10.95 7.24 6.11
N PRO A 31 11.31 8.51 5.82
CA PRO A 31 12.26 9.23 6.67
C PRO A 31 11.73 9.37 8.09
N LYS A 32 12.57 9.18 9.08
CA LYS A 32 12.20 9.34 10.50
C LYS A 32 11.80 10.78 10.84
N SER A 33 12.17 11.74 9.99
CA SER A 33 11.72 13.13 10.14
C SER A 33 10.24 13.32 9.86
N LEU A 34 9.61 12.41 9.10
CA LEU A 34 8.16 12.47 8.80
C LEU A 34 7.31 11.73 9.82
N ALA A 35 7.83 10.64 10.38
CA ALA A 35 7.12 9.85 11.37
C ALA A 35 8.15 9.12 12.22
N ASP A 36 7.94 9.09 13.54
CA ASP A 36 8.82 8.32 14.41
C ASP A 36 8.61 6.82 14.20
N TYR A 37 9.62 6.04 14.53
CA TYR A 37 9.57 4.60 14.32
C TYR A 37 8.50 3.91 15.14
N ASP A 38 8.24 4.34 16.36
CA ASP A 38 7.24 3.70 17.22
C ASP A 38 5.84 3.82 16.61
N THR A 39 5.47 4.98 16.12
CA THR A 39 4.20 5.20 15.41
C THR A 39 4.13 4.37 14.14
N PHE A 40 5.20 4.39 13.36
CA PHE A 40 5.31 3.62 12.11
C PHE A 40 5.15 2.13 12.38
N ARG A 41 5.82 1.61 13.40
CA ARG A 41 5.77 0.21 13.78
C ARG A 41 4.37 -0.22 14.22
N LYS A 42 3.69 0.63 15.01
CA LYS A 42 2.32 0.34 15.46
C LYS A 42 1.34 0.22 14.30
N GLU A 43 1.44 1.11 13.34
CA GLU A 43 0.61 1.04 12.13
C GLU A 43 0.90 -0.23 11.33
N ALA A 44 2.17 -0.57 11.16
CA ALA A 44 2.57 -1.77 10.45
C ALA A 44 2.08 -3.04 11.14
N LEU A 45 2.18 -3.12 12.47
CA LEU A 45 1.66 -4.24 13.24
C LEU A 45 0.15 -4.38 13.11
N PHE A 46 -0.56 -3.27 13.07
CA PHE A 46 -2.00 -3.29 12.82
C PHE A 46 -2.30 -3.81 11.41
N LEU A 47 -1.64 -3.28 10.38
CA LEU A 47 -1.82 -3.72 9.01
C LEU A 47 -1.50 -5.21 8.84
N LYS A 48 -0.51 -5.71 9.57
CA LYS A 48 -0.14 -7.12 9.54
C LYS A 48 -1.27 -8.03 10.04
N THR A 49 -2.12 -7.55 10.94
CA THR A 49 -3.24 -8.33 11.45
C THR A 49 -4.41 -8.42 10.49
N LEU A 50 -4.47 -7.51 9.50
CA LEU A 50 -5.56 -7.46 8.54
C LEU A 50 -5.37 -8.54 7.46
N ARG A 51 -6.42 -9.33 7.23
CA ARG A 51 -6.44 -10.36 6.19
C ARG A 51 -7.58 -10.06 5.23
N HIS A 52 -7.26 -9.45 4.11
CA HIS A 52 -8.24 -9.09 3.09
C HIS A 52 -7.59 -9.12 1.71
N PRO A 53 -8.26 -9.65 0.67
CA PRO A 53 -7.68 -9.71 -0.68
C PRO A 53 -7.31 -8.35 -1.26
N GLY A 54 -7.93 -7.27 -0.78
CA GLY A 54 -7.64 -5.91 -1.25
C GLY A 54 -6.54 -5.20 -0.48
N ILE A 55 -5.92 -5.86 0.50
CA ILE A 55 -4.88 -5.26 1.35
C ILE A 55 -3.61 -6.09 1.22
N PRO A 56 -2.45 -5.47 0.85
CA PRO A 56 -1.19 -6.20 0.76
C PRO A 56 -0.79 -6.83 2.08
N ILE A 57 -0.14 -7.97 2.02
CA ILE A 57 0.40 -8.65 3.20
C ILE A 57 1.65 -7.90 3.66
N VAL A 58 1.72 -7.57 4.94
CA VAL A 58 2.92 -7.01 5.56
C VAL A 58 3.79 -8.15 6.07
N TYR A 59 5.03 -8.20 5.61
CA TYR A 59 5.98 -9.25 5.98
C TYR A 59 6.89 -8.84 7.12
N ASP A 60 7.39 -7.60 7.11
CA ASP A 60 8.38 -7.16 8.10
C ASP A 60 8.44 -5.66 8.21
N VAL A 61 9.04 -5.20 9.31
CA VAL A 61 9.30 -3.79 9.60
C VAL A 61 10.74 -3.68 10.07
N GLU A 62 11.49 -2.76 9.49
CA GLU A 62 12.89 -2.54 9.84
C GLU A 62 13.18 -1.05 9.99
N GLU A 63 14.32 -0.74 10.59
CA GLU A 63 14.78 0.65 10.70
C GLU A 63 16.29 0.74 10.62
N ASP A 64 16.77 1.92 10.22
CA ASP A 64 18.15 2.31 10.40
C ASP A 64 18.18 3.70 11.05
N THR A 65 19.32 4.38 11.03
CA THR A 65 19.47 5.66 11.70
C THR A 65 18.53 6.74 11.19
N GLY A 66 18.25 6.77 9.90
CA GLY A 66 17.49 7.85 9.26
C GLY A 66 16.14 7.46 8.71
N TYR A 67 15.86 6.16 8.56
CA TYR A 67 14.68 5.69 7.83
C TYR A 67 14.00 4.53 8.53
N SER A 68 12.70 4.42 8.28
CA SER A 68 11.89 3.25 8.64
C SER A 68 11.49 2.53 7.34
N TYR A 69 11.42 1.21 7.40
CA TYR A 69 11.14 0.37 6.22
C TYR A 69 9.96 -0.54 6.50
N LEU A 70 9.01 -0.57 5.57
CA LEU A 70 7.89 -1.51 5.59
C LEU A 70 8.07 -2.45 4.41
N ILE A 71 8.24 -3.74 4.71
CA ILE A 71 8.38 -4.78 3.68
C ILE A 71 7.02 -5.44 3.51
N GLU A 72 6.48 -5.34 2.31
CA GLU A 72 5.13 -5.84 2.04
C GLU A 72 5.06 -6.56 0.70
N GLU A 73 3.92 -7.20 0.47
CA GLU A 73 3.64 -7.94 -0.76
C GLU A 73 3.77 -7.01 -1.97
N TYR A 74 4.51 -7.49 -2.99
CA TYR A 74 4.54 -6.80 -4.27
C TYR A 74 3.37 -7.27 -5.13
N LEU A 75 2.58 -6.33 -5.58
CA LEU A 75 1.45 -6.56 -6.44
C LEU A 75 1.67 -5.86 -7.78
N GLU A 76 1.57 -6.61 -8.86
CA GLU A 76 1.63 -6.04 -10.19
C GLU A 76 0.32 -5.33 -10.52
N GLY A 77 0.42 -4.09 -10.95
CA GLY A 77 -0.75 -3.30 -11.30
C GLY A 77 -0.36 -1.84 -11.48
N GLU A 78 -1.35 -1.02 -11.78
CA GLU A 78 -1.15 0.42 -11.84
C GLU A 78 -2.06 1.12 -10.83
N SER A 79 -1.67 2.31 -10.39
CA SER A 79 -2.53 3.09 -9.52
C SER A 79 -3.82 3.48 -10.25
N LEU A 80 -4.89 3.68 -9.50
CA LEU A 80 -6.15 4.16 -10.09
C LEU A 80 -5.93 5.51 -10.78
N TYR A 81 -5.08 6.36 -10.22
CA TYR A 81 -4.71 7.62 -10.83
C TYR A 81 -4.09 7.43 -12.22
N ALA A 82 -3.12 6.53 -12.33
CA ALA A 82 -2.46 6.25 -13.60
C ALA A 82 -3.43 5.64 -14.63
N LEU A 83 -4.31 4.75 -14.19
CA LEU A 83 -5.31 4.14 -15.04
C LEU A 83 -6.26 5.18 -15.63
N VAL A 84 -6.79 6.07 -14.82
CA VAL A 84 -7.70 7.13 -15.27
C VAL A 84 -6.99 8.10 -16.20
N LYS A 85 -5.74 8.46 -15.88
CA LYS A 85 -4.95 9.35 -16.71
C LYS A 85 -4.67 8.75 -18.10
N ARG A 86 -4.40 7.44 -18.15
CA ARG A 86 -4.14 6.72 -19.40
C ARG A 86 -5.40 6.58 -20.26
N LEU A 87 -6.53 6.26 -19.65
CA LEU A 87 -7.80 6.02 -20.36
C LEU A 87 -8.63 7.29 -20.57
N GLY A 88 -8.32 8.37 -19.85
CA GLY A 88 -9.10 9.60 -19.86
C GLY A 88 -10.33 9.56 -18.97
N SER A 89 -11.09 8.49 -19.02
CA SER A 89 -12.23 8.27 -18.14
C SER A 89 -12.51 6.78 -18.02
N LEU A 90 -13.30 6.41 -17.01
CA LEU A 90 -13.72 5.03 -16.79
C LEU A 90 -15.16 4.85 -17.29
N SER A 91 -15.47 3.67 -17.82
CA SER A 91 -16.86 3.33 -18.08
C SER A 91 -17.66 3.29 -16.78
N VAL A 92 -18.96 3.50 -16.85
CA VAL A 92 -19.83 3.46 -15.65
C VAL A 92 -19.70 2.12 -14.95
N LYS A 93 -19.69 1.03 -15.70
CA LYS A 93 -19.54 -0.31 -15.12
C LYS A 93 -18.23 -0.47 -14.36
N THR A 94 -17.11 -0.07 -14.97
CA THR A 94 -15.79 -0.15 -14.33
C THR A 94 -15.72 0.73 -13.08
N ALA A 95 -16.25 1.95 -13.17
CA ALA A 95 -16.26 2.87 -12.03
C ALA A 95 -17.08 2.31 -10.87
N VAL A 96 -18.25 1.72 -11.15
CA VAL A 96 -19.10 1.10 -10.12
C VAL A 96 -18.41 -0.10 -9.49
N ASP A 97 -17.82 -0.98 -10.30
CA ASP A 97 -17.13 -2.18 -9.81
C ASP A 97 -15.95 -1.81 -8.90
N LEU A 98 -15.13 -0.84 -9.30
CA LEU A 98 -14.01 -0.35 -8.49
C LEU A 98 -14.52 0.31 -7.20
N GLY A 99 -15.59 1.12 -7.29
CA GLY A 99 -16.18 1.76 -6.14
C GLY A 99 -16.68 0.77 -5.10
N ILE A 100 -17.32 -0.32 -5.54
CA ILE A 100 -17.79 -1.38 -4.66
C ILE A 100 -16.61 -2.06 -3.94
N GLN A 101 -15.55 -2.36 -4.67
CA GLN A 101 -14.35 -2.98 -4.08
C GLN A 101 -13.70 -2.08 -3.04
N ILE A 102 -13.57 -0.79 -3.34
CA ILE A 102 -13.02 0.20 -2.42
C ILE A 102 -13.87 0.29 -1.15
N CYS A 103 -15.19 0.36 -1.29
CA CYS A 103 -16.10 0.41 -0.16
C CYS A 103 -16.00 -0.83 0.72
N ARG A 104 -15.83 -2.01 0.13
CA ARG A 104 -15.64 -3.26 0.88
C ARG A 104 -14.36 -3.24 1.70
N ILE A 105 -13.28 -2.72 1.14
CA ILE A 105 -12.00 -2.60 1.86
C ILE A 105 -12.16 -1.63 3.04
N ILE A 106 -12.76 -0.48 2.81
CA ILE A 106 -12.98 0.53 3.86
C ILE A 106 -13.88 -0.05 4.96
N GLN A 107 -14.95 -0.74 4.59
CA GLN A 107 -15.85 -1.38 5.54
C GLN A 107 -15.11 -2.42 6.39
N PHE A 108 -14.27 -3.24 5.76
CA PHE A 108 -13.45 -4.21 6.47
C PHE A 108 -12.51 -3.53 7.46
N MET A 109 -11.83 -2.45 7.06
CA MET A 109 -10.91 -1.72 7.94
C MET A 109 -11.65 -1.07 9.11
N ASN A 110 -12.86 -0.55 8.88
CA ASN A 110 -13.65 0.08 9.93
C ASN A 110 -14.29 -0.93 10.90
N SER A 111 -14.44 -2.19 10.48
CA SER A 111 -14.97 -3.26 11.34
C SER A 111 -13.91 -3.90 12.23
N ALA A 112 -12.63 -3.55 12.04
CA ALA A 112 -11.55 -4.05 12.88
C ALA A 112 -11.70 -3.56 14.32
N GLU A 113 -11.15 -4.33 15.26
CA GLU A 113 -11.22 -4.00 16.69
C GLU A 113 -10.67 -2.60 17.02
N ASN A 114 -9.61 -2.20 16.30
CA ASN A 114 -9.05 -0.85 16.41
C ASN A 114 -9.12 -0.20 15.03
N PRO A 115 -10.26 0.41 14.67
CA PRO A 115 -10.39 0.99 13.33
C PRO A 115 -9.41 2.11 13.09
N ILE A 116 -8.68 2.02 11.98
CA ILE A 116 -7.86 3.11 11.50
C ILE A 116 -8.67 3.85 10.45
N LEU A 117 -8.80 5.16 10.64
CA LEU A 117 -9.34 6.02 9.61
C LEU A 117 -8.31 6.10 8.48
N TYR A 118 -8.71 5.68 7.30
CA TYR A 118 -7.85 5.81 6.13
C TYR A 118 -7.90 7.26 5.66
N LEU A 119 -7.04 8.09 6.27
CA LEU A 119 -7.07 9.54 6.08
C LEU A 119 -6.51 9.99 4.74
N ASP A 120 -5.83 9.11 4.01
CA ASP A 120 -5.17 9.46 2.76
C ASP A 120 -5.69 8.62 1.60
N LEU A 121 -7.01 8.45 1.54
CA LEU A 121 -7.65 7.73 0.44
C LEU A 121 -7.69 8.61 -0.81
N GLN A 122 -6.86 8.29 -1.78
CA GLN A 122 -6.81 8.99 -3.06
C GLN A 122 -6.38 8.02 -4.16
N PRO A 123 -6.69 8.34 -5.44
CA PRO A 123 -6.39 7.42 -6.56
C PRO A 123 -4.94 6.98 -6.68
N LYS A 124 -4.00 7.79 -6.19
CA LYS A 124 -2.57 7.45 -6.20
C LYS A 124 -2.22 6.28 -5.27
N ASN A 125 -3.04 6.06 -4.23
CA ASN A 125 -2.80 5.03 -3.21
C ASN A 125 -3.59 3.75 -3.47
N LEU A 126 -4.38 3.70 -4.53
CA LEU A 126 -5.16 2.54 -4.92
C LEU A 126 -4.51 1.86 -6.11
N LEU A 127 -4.25 0.56 -5.99
CA LEU A 127 -3.63 -0.23 -7.04
C LEU A 127 -4.68 -1.08 -7.73
N VAL A 128 -4.73 -0.98 -9.06
CA VAL A 128 -5.62 -1.80 -9.88
C VAL A 128 -4.81 -2.94 -10.44
N CYS A 129 -5.10 -4.14 -9.97
CA CYS A 129 -4.43 -5.36 -10.39
C CYS A 129 -5.26 -6.09 -11.43
N ASN A 130 -4.58 -6.81 -12.32
CA ASN A 130 -5.24 -7.62 -13.33
C ASN A 130 -5.83 -8.88 -12.68
N GLY A 131 -7.10 -9.06 -12.87
CA GLY A 131 -7.81 -10.23 -12.37
C GLY A 131 -9.00 -9.94 -11.52
#